data_e93e0833d6c5f08ae0188e7438ed8504
#
_entry.id   e93e0833d6c5f08ae0188e7438ed8504
#
_cell.length_a   1.000
_cell.length_b   1.000
_cell.length_c   1.000
_cell.angle_alpha   90.00
_cell.angle_beta   90.00
_cell.angle_gamma   90.00
#
_symmetry.space_group_name_H-M   'P 1'
#
loop_
_entity.id
_entity.type
_entity.pdbx_description
1 polymer ?
#
loop_
_entity_poly.entity_id
_entity_poly.type
_entity_poly.pdbx_seq_one_letter_code
_entity_poly.pdbx_strand_id
1 'polypeptide(L)'
;GPCFHVIRDDLLHPMMGGNKLRKLDAIIPLLQAHEVTDVVTCGGCQSAHTAAVAVACAEVGMKAHLLLRGERPAIPTGYNLVAGMYGYVTYIPRSEYADRHAMLHKYALQVAGDPSCVISIHHKILNESSFSGWKMVPGEVASGNGRKVAILNEGAGDCHALPGLIRLVDYLSHPSKFGKKERLHVIVDSGTGTTAVGLALGIALKRLPWKVVGVMLADTREGYEKQADRLLAEFAHEYHGHTWEVELCQKGSDLPILWQERCQPRKFGRILRGEIEICQRVARETGILLDPIYTLAGWESANKLCHSAAGDDAEEVVLLHTGGTLGLFGLAQRYPLQF
;
A
#
# COMPACT_ATOMS: atom_id res chain seq x y z
N GLY A 1 -24.48 20.96 0.79
CA GLY A 1 -24.06 19.76 0.05
C GLY A 1 -23.49 18.74 1.03
N PRO A 2 -23.38 17.50 0.65
CA PRO A 2 -22.85 16.48 1.53
C PRO A 2 -21.41 16.83 1.91
N CYS A 3 -21.13 16.77 3.20
CA CYS A 3 -19.82 17.02 3.75
C CYS A 3 -19.21 15.70 4.20
N PHE A 4 -18.03 15.38 3.70
CA PHE A 4 -17.19 14.34 4.25
C PHE A 4 -15.80 14.91 4.52
N HIS A 5 -15.10 14.31 5.45
CA HIS A 5 -13.74 14.70 5.77
C HIS A 5 -12.75 14.02 4.83
N VAL A 6 -11.65 14.70 4.50
CA VAL A 6 -10.57 14.13 3.70
C VAL A 6 -9.28 14.15 4.51
N ILE A 7 -8.71 12.96 4.74
CA ILE A 7 -7.37 12.82 5.30
C ILE A 7 -6.37 12.97 4.15
N ARG A 8 -5.60 14.05 4.19
CA ARG A 8 -4.69 14.46 3.12
C ARG A 8 -3.31 13.80 3.26
N ASP A 9 -3.28 12.47 3.14
CA ASP A 9 -2.01 11.73 3.15
C ASP A 9 -1.15 12.02 1.91
N ASP A 10 -1.76 12.52 0.84
CA ASP A 10 -1.04 13.03 -0.34
C ASP A 10 -0.06 14.17 -0.02
N LEU A 11 -0.24 14.87 1.09
CA LEU A 11 0.61 15.96 1.55
C LEU A 11 1.73 15.52 2.52
N LEU A 12 1.81 14.26 2.90
CA LEU A 12 2.78 13.78 3.88
C LEU A 12 4.22 13.89 3.40
N HIS A 13 4.46 13.66 2.11
CA HIS A 13 5.78 13.75 1.51
C HIS A 13 5.67 14.08 0.01
N PRO A 14 6.48 15.01 -0.51
CA PRO A 14 6.34 15.48 -1.89
C PRO A 14 6.56 14.38 -2.95
N MET A 15 7.45 13.41 -2.70
CA MET A 15 7.78 12.34 -3.65
C MET A 15 7.12 11.01 -3.34
N MET A 16 7.04 10.63 -2.06
CA MET A 16 6.46 9.34 -1.66
C MET A 16 4.94 9.37 -1.62
N GLY A 17 4.34 10.46 -1.14
CA GLY A 17 2.90 10.68 -1.01
C GLY A 17 2.10 9.55 -0.38
N GLY A 18 1.04 9.89 0.30
CA GLY A 18 -0.04 8.98 0.63
C GLY A 18 0.30 7.76 1.49
N ASN A 19 -0.48 6.72 1.25
CA ASN A 19 -0.46 5.49 2.03
C ASN A 19 0.85 4.69 1.96
N LYS A 20 1.70 4.95 0.97
CA LYS A 20 3.00 4.26 0.85
C LYS A 20 3.95 4.71 1.95
N LEU A 21 3.96 6.00 2.28
CA LEU A 21 4.75 6.51 3.39
C LEU A 21 4.35 5.85 4.71
N ARG A 22 3.05 5.71 4.97
CA ARG A 22 2.57 5.06 6.19
C ARG A 22 3.04 3.62 6.33
N LYS A 23 3.06 2.88 5.22
CA LYS A 23 3.55 1.50 5.18
C LYS A 23 5.07 1.44 5.40
N LEU A 24 5.81 2.29 4.70
CA LEU A 24 7.27 2.33 4.77
C LEU A 24 7.76 2.86 6.13
N ASP A 25 7.02 3.74 6.78
CA ASP A 25 7.30 4.22 8.14
C ASP A 25 7.35 3.09 9.18
N ALA A 26 6.65 1.98 8.95
CA ALA A 26 6.76 0.77 9.76
C ALA A 26 7.88 -0.17 9.28
N ILE A 27 8.10 -0.27 7.97
CA ILE A 27 9.04 -1.23 7.37
C ILE A 27 10.49 -0.74 7.44
N ILE A 28 10.76 0.54 7.15
CA ILE A 28 12.13 1.07 7.08
C ILE A 28 12.91 0.88 8.39
N PRO A 29 12.36 1.20 9.57
CA PRO A 29 13.06 0.93 10.84
C PRO A 29 13.39 -0.54 11.06
N LEU A 30 12.52 -1.45 10.61
CA LEU A 30 12.75 -2.89 10.67
C LEU A 30 13.95 -3.28 9.79
N LEU A 31 14.00 -2.79 8.55
CA LEU A 31 15.12 -3.03 7.64
C LEU A 31 16.44 -2.50 8.20
N GLN A 32 16.43 -1.30 8.79
CA GLN A 32 17.60 -0.72 9.45
C GLN A 32 18.06 -1.56 10.65
N ALA A 33 17.14 -2.04 11.48
CA ALA A 33 17.46 -2.90 12.63
C ALA A 33 18.11 -4.21 12.20
N HIS A 34 17.79 -4.70 11.00
CA HIS A 34 18.42 -5.88 10.39
C HIS A 34 19.66 -5.56 9.54
N GLU A 35 20.14 -4.32 9.56
CA GLU A 35 21.31 -3.85 8.79
C GLU A 35 21.19 -4.14 7.28
N VAL A 36 19.97 -4.04 6.73
CA VAL A 36 19.70 -4.20 5.30
C VAL A 36 20.42 -3.10 4.53
N THR A 37 21.13 -3.48 3.48
CA THR A 37 21.87 -2.55 2.60
C THR A 37 21.15 -2.30 1.29
N ASP A 38 20.40 -3.29 0.83
CA ASP A 38 19.74 -3.29 -0.48
C ASP A 38 18.31 -3.81 -0.36
N VAL A 39 17.37 -3.20 -1.08
CA VAL A 39 15.96 -3.61 -1.12
C VAL A 39 15.58 -3.92 -2.56
N VAL A 40 14.99 -5.08 -2.80
CA VAL A 40 14.43 -5.47 -4.11
C VAL A 40 12.91 -5.45 -4.02
N THR A 41 12.27 -4.74 -4.94
CA THR A 41 10.80 -4.69 -5.03
C THR A 41 10.33 -4.55 -6.47
N CYS A 42 9.03 -4.66 -6.71
CA CYS A 42 8.48 -4.59 -8.05
C CYS A 42 7.19 -3.75 -8.13
N GLY A 43 6.84 -3.37 -9.36
CA GLY A 43 5.61 -2.62 -9.66
C GLY A 43 5.46 -2.34 -11.16
N GLY A 44 4.37 -1.69 -11.53
CA GLY A 44 4.21 -1.15 -12.89
C GLY A 44 5.10 0.06 -13.13
N CYS A 45 5.26 0.49 -14.38
CA CYS A 45 6.10 1.65 -14.73
C CYS A 45 5.72 2.94 -13.97
N GLN A 46 4.46 3.14 -13.64
CA GLN A 46 3.98 4.29 -12.86
C GLN A 46 3.59 3.88 -11.43
N SER A 47 4.33 2.95 -10.83
CA SER A 47 4.08 2.50 -9.48
C SER A 47 4.51 3.53 -8.43
N ALA A 48 3.55 4.07 -7.69
CA ALA A 48 3.83 4.91 -6.53
C ALA A 48 4.62 4.16 -5.44
N HIS A 49 4.43 2.82 -5.34
CA HIS A 49 5.14 2.00 -4.39
C HIS A 49 6.64 1.93 -4.69
N THR A 50 7.03 1.61 -5.92
CA THR A 50 8.45 1.50 -6.28
C THR A 50 9.18 2.84 -6.14
N ALA A 51 8.53 3.94 -6.52
CA ALA A 51 9.06 5.28 -6.32
C ALA A 51 9.24 5.60 -4.83
N ALA A 52 8.23 5.29 -4.00
CA ALA A 52 8.30 5.52 -2.56
C ALA A 52 9.41 4.68 -1.88
N VAL A 53 9.57 3.42 -2.27
CA VAL A 53 10.67 2.57 -1.77
C VAL A 53 12.02 3.15 -2.16
N ALA A 54 12.18 3.62 -3.41
CA ALA A 54 13.43 4.22 -3.86
C ALA A 54 13.81 5.46 -3.04
N VAL A 55 12.86 6.37 -2.82
CA VAL A 55 13.09 7.58 -2.02
C VAL A 55 13.40 7.22 -0.57
N ALA A 56 12.57 6.39 0.08
CA ALA A 56 12.76 6.01 1.47
C ALA A 56 14.10 5.29 1.72
N CYS A 57 14.50 4.40 0.81
CA CYS A 57 15.81 3.74 0.90
C CYS A 57 16.95 4.74 0.78
N ALA A 58 16.89 5.66 -0.19
CA ALA A 58 17.92 6.67 -0.40
C ALA A 58 18.08 7.60 0.82
N GLU A 59 16.98 8.00 1.46
CA GLU A 59 16.99 8.85 2.65
C GLU A 59 17.70 8.22 3.85
N VAL A 60 17.75 6.88 3.91
CA VAL A 60 18.39 6.15 5.01
C VAL A 60 19.68 5.43 4.60
N GLY A 61 20.21 5.70 3.40
CA GLY A 61 21.46 5.15 2.90
C GLY A 61 21.38 3.72 2.37
N MET A 62 20.18 3.17 2.16
CA MET A 62 19.96 1.88 1.49
C MET A 62 19.83 2.07 -0.03
N LYS A 63 20.07 0.99 -0.79
CA LYS A 63 19.88 0.95 -2.25
C LYS A 63 18.59 0.25 -2.60
N ALA A 64 17.80 0.83 -3.50
CA ALA A 64 16.57 0.23 -4.01
C ALA A 64 16.77 -0.31 -5.44
N HIS A 65 16.49 -1.59 -5.65
CA HIS A 65 16.47 -2.28 -6.93
C HIS A 65 15.02 -2.51 -7.35
N LEU A 66 14.59 -1.83 -8.40
CA LEU A 66 13.19 -1.68 -8.79
C LEU A 66 12.92 -2.46 -10.07
N LEU A 67 12.11 -3.51 -9.96
CA LEU A 67 11.70 -4.34 -11.08
C LEU A 67 10.38 -3.79 -11.66
N LEU A 68 10.48 -3.02 -12.74
CA LEU A 68 9.34 -2.36 -13.36
C LEU A 68 8.78 -3.17 -14.51
N ARG A 69 7.47 -3.49 -14.44
CA ARG A 69 6.78 -4.25 -15.48
C ARG A 69 6.65 -3.46 -16.77
N GLY A 70 7.16 -3.98 -17.85
CA GLY A 70 7.05 -3.43 -19.21
C GLY A 70 8.35 -2.93 -19.77
N GLU A 71 8.29 -1.98 -20.67
CA GLU A 71 9.43 -1.39 -21.36
C GLU A 71 9.80 -0.02 -20.82
N ARG A 72 11.04 0.37 -20.99
CA ARG A 72 11.51 1.72 -20.65
C ARG A 72 10.78 2.75 -21.52
N PRO A 73 10.09 3.74 -20.91
CA PRO A 73 9.48 4.81 -21.68
C PRO A 73 10.57 5.68 -22.35
N ALA A 74 10.25 6.20 -23.55
CA ALA A 74 11.17 7.10 -24.26
C ALA A 74 11.48 8.37 -23.43
N ILE A 75 10.47 8.88 -22.73
CA ILE A 75 10.61 10.02 -21.82
C ILE A 75 10.07 9.59 -20.45
N PRO A 76 10.94 9.39 -19.45
CA PRO A 76 10.48 9.10 -18.09
C PRO A 76 9.70 10.29 -17.50
N THR A 77 8.59 10.01 -16.83
CA THR A 77 7.78 11.03 -16.14
C THR A 77 7.10 10.46 -14.92
N GLY A 78 6.59 11.31 -14.03
CA GLY A 78 5.86 10.91 -12.84
C GLY A 78 6.65 9.96 -11.94
N TYR A 79 6.00 8.90 -11.47
CA TYR A 79 6.65 7.91 -10.60
C TYR A 79 7.79 7.15 -11.30
N ASN A 80 7.74 6.96 -12.62
CA ASN A 80 8.82 6.33 -13.35
C ASN A 80 10.10 7.18 -13.30
N LEU A 81 9.97 8.50 -13.44
CA LEU A 81 11.10 9.43 -13.33
C LEU A 81 11.67 9.40 -11.89
N VAL A 82 10.81 9.51 -10.87
CA VAL A 82 11.25 9.45 -9.46
C VAL A 82 11.98 8.13 -9.17
N ALA A 83 11.41 7.00 -9.59
CA ALA A 83 12.05 5.70 -9.43
C ALA A 83 13.45 5.65 -10.03
N GLY A 84 13.62 6.22 -11.24
CA GLY A 84 14.91 6.25 -11.93
C GLY A 84 15.92 7.24 -11.33
N MET A 85 15.47 8.29 -10.64
CA MET A 85 16.34 9.26 -9.97
C MET A 85 16.89 8.74 -8.63
N TYR A 86 16.12 7.91 -7.92
CA TYR A 86 16.46 7.46 -6.57
C TYR A 86 16.88 5.99 -6.49
N GLY A 87 16.55 5.16 -7.49
CA GLY A 87 16.79 3.72 -7.45
C GLY A 87 17.39 3.14 -8.73
N TYR A 88 17.75 1.87 -8.65
CA TYR A 88 18.27 1.09 -9.77
C TYR A 88 17.10 0.38 -10.46
N VAL A 89 16.72 0.85 -11.65
CA VAL A 89 15.56 0.35 -12.39
C VAL A 89 15.95 -0.74 -13.38
N THR A 90 15.27 -1.87 -13.30
CA THR A 90 15.29 -2.94 -14.30
C THR A 90 13.90 -3.13 -14.88
N TYR A 91 13.74 -3.07 -16.20
CA TYR A 91 12.46 -3.29 -16.86
C TYR A 91 12.28 -4.78 -17.13
N ILE A 92 11.12 -5.31 -16.69
CA ILE A 92 10.83 -6.75 -16.71
C ILE A 92 9.73 -7.05 -17.72
N PRO A 93 9.92 -8.02 -18.63
CA PRO A 93 8.87 -8.49 -19.52
C PRO A 93 7.64 -8.99 -18.76
N ARG A 94 6.46 -8.80 -19.35
CA ARG A 94 5.18 -9.21 -18.71
C ARG A 94 5.12 -10.70 -18.40
N SER A 95 5.74 -11.54 -19.21
CA SER A 95 5.81 -12.98 -19.00
C SER A 95 6.58 -13.37 -17.73
N GLU A 96 7.73 -12.72 -17.48
CA GLU A 96 8.53 -12.94 -16.27
C GLU A 96 7.85 -12.32 -15.04
N TYR A 97 7.21 -11.15 -15.21
CA TYR A 97 6.49 -10.47 -14.14
C TYR A 97 5.25 -11.23 -13.64
N ALA A 98 4.75 -12.20 -14.39
CA ALA A 98 3.59 -13.01 -14.00
C ALA A 98 3.86 -13.81 -12.72
N ASP A 99 5.07 -14.39 -12.56
CA ASP A 99 5.52 -15.00 -11.30
C ASP A 99 6.41 -14.03 -10.51
N ARG A 100 5.75 -13.12 -9.80
CA ARG A 100 6.43 -12.06 -9.02
C ARG A 100 7.36 -12.62 -7.95
N HIS A 101 6.96 -13.73 -7.31
CA HIS A 101 7.73 -14.33 -6.24
C HIS A 101 9.06 -14.89 -6.76
N ALA A 102 9.02 -15.72 -7.78
CA ALA A 102 10.22 -16.28 -8.41
C ALA A 102 11.12 -15.16 -8.99
N MET A 103 10.52 -14.16 -9.64
CA MET A 103 11.22 -13.00 -10.17
C MET A 103 11.94 -12.21 -9.07
N LEU A 104 11.26 -11.80 -8.01
CA LEU A 104 11.85 -11.04 -6.91
C LEU A 104 13.01 -11.82 -6.27
N HIS A 105 12.82 -13.10 -6.01
CA HIS A 105 13.85 -13.95 -5.42
C HIS A 105 15.09 -14.09 -6.33
N LYS A 106 14.88 -14.34 -7.63
CA LYS A 106 15.95 -14.40 -8.64
C LYS A 106 16.82 -13.12 -8.65
N TYR A 107 16.16 -11.96 -8.70
CA TYR A 107 16.90 -10.69 -8.75
C TYR A 107 17.53 -10.35 -7.39
N ALA A 108 16.91 -10.70 -6.28
CA ALA A 108 17.53 -10.53 -4.96
C ALA A 108 18.81 -11.37 -4.82
N LEU A 109 18.81 -12.60 -5.31
CA LEU A 109 20.01 -13.45 -5.36
C LEU A 109 21.11 -12.83 -6.23
N GLN A 110 20.76 -12.25 -7.38
CA GLN A 110 21.73 -11.57 -8.25
C GLN A 110 22.36 -10.35 -7.57
N VAL A 111 21.57 -9.58 -6.81
CA VAL A 111 22.06 -8.42 -6.05
C VAL A 111 22.92 -8.85 -4.88
N ALA A 112 22.51 -9.87 -4.15
CA ALA A 112 23.21 -10.37 -2.96
C ALA A 112 24.54 -11.08 -3.30
N GLY A 113 24.53 -11.82 -4.40
CA GLY A 113 25.66 -12.71 -4.77
C GLY A 113 25.77 -13.98 -3.93
N ASP A 114 25.18 -14.00 -2.73
CA ASP A 114 25.12 -15.13 -1.82
C ASP A 114 23.68 -15.30 -1.29
N PRO A 115 23.09 -16.52 -1.39
CA PRO A 115 21.75 -16.78 -0.90
C PRO A 115 21.55 -16.50 0.59
N SER A 116 22.57 -16.67 1.44
CA SER A 116 22.52 -16.40 2.86
C SER A 116 22.33 -14.91 3.20
N CYS A 117 22.61 -14.04 2.23
CA CYS A 117 22.47 -12.58 2.35
C CYS A 117 21.08 -12.09 1.93
N VAL A 118 20.20 -12.96 1.43
CA VAL A 118 18.83 -12.60 1.04
C VAL A 118 17.87 -12.83 2.21
N ILE A 119 17.22 -11.74 2.62
CA ILE A 119 16.22 -11.73 3.68
C ILE A 119 14.85 -11.57 3.00
N SER A 120 13.99 -12.57 3.13
CA SER A 120 12.58 -12.41 2.81
C SER A 120 11.84 -11.97 4.06
N ILE A 121 11.17 -10.84 4.02
CA ILE A 121 10.26 -10.42 5.10
C ILE A 121 8.91 -11.15 5.02
N HIS A 122 8.84 -12.20 4.15
CA HIS A 122 7.70 -13.09 4.04
C HIS A 122 8.00 -14.42 4.70
N HIS A 123 7.22 -14.78 5.69
CA HIS A 123 7.03 -16.18 5.99
C HIS A 123 6.06 -16.79 4.95
N LYS A 124 6.57 -17.62 4.07
CA LYS A 124 5.72 -18.62 3.45
C LYS A 124 5.22 -19.51 4.58
N ILE A 125 3.93 -19.49 4.86
CA ILE A 125 3.24 -20.59 5.51
C ILE A 125 3.25 -21.74 4.49
N LEU A 126 4.38 -22.41 4.37
CA LEU A 126 4.54 -23.62 3.59
C LEU A 126 4.58 -24.76 4.60
N ASN A 127 3.46 -25.50 4.67
CA ASN A 127 3.29 -26.78 5.33
C ASN A 127 3.76 -26.88 6.79
N GLU A 128 2.88 -27.37 7.62
CA GLU A 128 2.92 -27.55 9.08
C GLU A 128 4.13 -28.26 9.68
N SER A 129 5.22 -28.49 8.97
CA SER A 129 6.38 -29.26 9.44
C SER A 129 7.72 -28.50 9.49
N SER A 130 7.77 -27.20 9.19
CA SER A 130 9.02 -26.44 9.33
C SER A 130 8.80 -25.01 9.81
N PHE A 131 8.15 -24.87 10.95
CA PHE A 131 8.18 -23.66 11.74
C PHE A 131 9.51 -23.54 12.48
N SER A 132 10.55 -23.07 11.82
CA SER A 132 11.66 -22.43 12.51
C SER A 132 11.36 -20.93 12.51
N GLY A 133 10.92 -20.42 13.66
CA GLY A 133 10.80 -19.00 13.89
C GLY A 133 12.06 -18.25 13.44
N TRP A 134 11.96 -16.95 13.25
CA TRP A 134 13.11 -16.06 13.06
C TRP A 134 14.16 -16.31 14.13
N LYS A 135 14.92 -17.37 14.01
CA LYS A 135 16.22 -17.47 14.61
C LYS A 135 17.15 -16.81 13.60
N MET A 136 17.39 -15.51 13.78
CA MET A 136 18.71 -15.04 13.43
C MET A 136 19.69 -15.90 14.22
N VAL A 137 20.18 -16.93 13.56
CA VAL A 137 21.44 -17.53 14.00
C VAL A 137 22.43 -16.39 13.81
N PRO A 138 23.18 -15.97 14.84
CA PRO A 138 24.36 -15.17 14.66
C PRO A 138 25.33 -16.06 13.88
N GLY A 139 25.14 -16.14 12.57
CA GLY A 139 26.09 -16.74 11.65
C GLY A 139 27.23 -15.76 11.55
N GLU A 140 28.42 -16.26 11.82
CA GLU A 140 29.68 -15.66 11.42
C GLU A 140 29.46 -14.94 10.09
N VAL A 141 29.84 -13.66 10.05
CA VAL A 141 29.82 -12.84 8.84
C VAL A 141 30.60 -13.61 7.77
N ALA A 142 29.87 -14.37 6.96
CA ALA A 142 30.45 -14.98 5.78
C ALA A 142 31.07 -13.84 4.96
N SER A 143 32.26 -14.03 4.50
CA SER A 143 33.09 -13.10 3.72
C SER A 143 32.50 -12.80 2.32
N GLY A 144 31.24 -12.50 2.27
CA GLY A 144 30.56 -11.91 1.12
C GLY A 144 30.59 -10.38 1.22
N ASN A 145 30.43 -9.68 0.17
CA ASN A 145 30.48 -8.23 -0.05
C ASN A 145 29.74 -7.32 0.95
N GLY A 146 29.44 -7.75 2.18
CA GLY A 146 28.75 -6.98 3.22
C GLY A 146 27.32 -6.60 2.86
N ARG A 147 26.72 -7.17 1.79
CA ARG A 147 25.36 -6.87 1.37
C ARG A 147 24.35 -7.75 2.10
N LYS A 148 23.29 -7.10 2.63
CA LYS A 148 22.07 -7.76 3.10
C LYS A 148 20.91 -7.26 2.26
N VAL A 149 20.27 -8.15 1.53
CA VAL A 149 19.24 -7.82 0.54
C VAL A 149 17.88 -8.24 1.05
N ALA A 150 16.95 -7.28 1.22
CA ALA A 150 15.57 -7.56 1.59
C ALA A 150 14.64 -7.53 0.38
N ILE A 151 13.65 -8.42 0.37
CA ILE A 151 12.59 -8.45 -0.64
C ILE A 151 11.33 -7.83 -0.04
N LEU A 152 10.79 -6.78 -0.71
CA LEU A 152 9.49 -6.20 -0.42
C LEU A 152 8.48 -6.58 -1.52
N ASN A 153 7.29 -7.00 -1.11
CA ASN A 153 6.21 -7.31 -2.05
C ASN A 153 5.68 -6.07 -2.77
N GLU A 154 5.06 -6.31 -3.92
CA GLU A 154 4.34 -5.28 -4.67
C GLU A 154 3.37 -4.52 -3.76
N GLY A 155 3.44 -3.19 -3.79
CA GLY A 155 2.56 -2.32 -3.00
C GLY A 155 2.83 -2.32 -1.48
N ALA A 156 3.98 -2.85 -1.02
CA ALA A 156 4.24 -3.17 0.39
C ALA A 156 3.10 -4.01 0.97
N GLY A 157 2.77 -5.09 0.26
CA GLY A 157 1.73 -6.04 0.62
C GLY A 157 2.18 -7.03 1.69
N ASP A 158 2.83 -6.53 2.73
CA ASP A 158 3.48 -7.28 3.79
C ASP A 158 2.83 -6.98 5.15
N CYS A 159 2.78 -7.95 6.06
CA CYS A 159 2.21 -7.74 7.40
C CYS A 159 2.94 -6.65 8.18
N HIS A 160 4.22 -6.44 7.93
CA HIS A 160 5.03 -5.38 8.53
C HIS A 160 4.63 -3.96 8.12
N ALA A 161 3.78 -3.81 7.10
CA ALA A 161 3.19 -2.53 6.74
C ALA A 161 2.00 -2.14 7.65
N LEU A 162 1.35 -3.12 8.30
CA LEU A 162 0.11 -2.89 9.06
C LEU A 162 0.31 -1.96 10.27
N PRO A 163 1.41 -2.01 11.04
CA PRO A 163 1.63 -1.11 12.18
C PRO A 163 1.53 0.38 11.80
N GLY A 164 1.98 0.78 10.61
CA GLY A 164 1.87 2.16 10.15
C GLY A 164 0.42 2.63 9.96
N LEU A 165 -0.47 1.72 9.53
CA LEU A 165 -1.90 1.99 9.39
C LEU A 165 -2.62 1.95 10.74
N ILE A 166 -2.23 1.05 11.64
CA ILE A 166 -2.74 1.01 13.01
C ILE A 166 -2.43 2.32 13.74
N ARG A 167 -1.22 2.87 13.57
CA ARG A 167 -0.85 4.20 14.11
C ARG A 167 -1.72 5.33 13.54
N LEU A 168 -2.11 5.24 12.27
CA LEU A 168 -3.06 6.20 11.71
C LEU A 168 -4.41 6.12 12.43
N VAL A 169 -4.93 4.93 12.65
CA VAL A 169 -6.20 4.74 13.40
C VAL A 169 -6.07 5.27 14.83
N ASP A 170 -4.94 5.01 15.49
CA ASP A 170 -4.66 5.56 16.82
C ASP A 170 -4.73 7.09 16.82
N TYR A 171 -4.05 7.74 15.89
CA TYR A 171 -4.10 9.19 15.73
C TYR A 171 -5.52 9.71 15.47
N LEU A 172 -6.27 9.06 14.59
CA LEU A 172 -7.63 9.48 14.24
C LEU A 172 -8.63 9.27 15.40
N SER A 173 -8.40 8.27 16.24
CA SER A 173 -9.23 7.98 17.39
C SER A 173 -9.00 8.92 18.59
N HIS A 174 -8.02 9.83 18.50
CA HIS A 174 -7.79 10.83 19.53
C HIS A 174 -9.00 11.76 19.67
N PRO A 175 -9.40 12.18 20.91
CA PRO A 175 -10.56 13.04 21.13
C PRO A 175 -10.54 14.37 20.35
N SER A 176 -9.36 14.91 20.06
CA SER A 176 -9.21 16.14 19.26
C SER A 176 -9.45 15.92 17.75
N LYS A 177 -9.66 14.69 17.32
CA LYS A 177 -9.93 14.30 15.92
C LYS A 177 -11.36 13.76 15.83
N PHE A 178 -11.50 12.46 15.59
CA PHE A 178 -12.82 11.83 15.52
C PHE A 178 -13.24 11.18 16.86
N GLY A 179 -12.31 10.98 17.80
CA GLY A 179 -12.60 10.33 19.07
C GLY A 179 -13.13 8.90 18.86
N LYS A 180 -14.12 8.53 19.68
CA LYS A 180 -14.83 7.24 19.55
C LYS A 180 -16.24 7.46 18.95
N LYS A 181 -16.34 8.35 17.95
CA LYS A 181 -17.62 8.61 17.28
C LYS A 181 -18.24 7.31 16.80
N GLU A 182 -19.54 7.22 16.98
CA GLU A 182 -20.31 6.11 16.43
C GLU A 182 -20.50 6.31 14.92
N ARG A 183 -20.62 5.18 14.17
CA ARG A 183 -20.95 5.17 12.73
C ARG A 183 -19.99 5.97 11.83
N LEU A 184 -18.69 5.91 12.10
CA LEU A 184 -17.70 6.49 11.21
C LEU A 184 -17.30 5.47 10.10
N HIS A 185 -17.36 5.89 8.84
CA HIS A 185 -16.87 5.13 7.70
C HIS A 185 -15.59 5.73 7.15
N VAL A 186 -14.51 4.94 7.17
CA VAL A 186 -13.22 5.29 6.56
C VAL A 186 -13.17 4.67 5.17
N ILE A 187 -13.23 5.50 4.14
CA ILE A 187 -13.19 5.06 2.74
C ILE A 187 -11.77 5.12 2.24
N VAL A 188 -11.33 4.05 1.58
CA VAL A 188 -10.00 3.95 0.97
C VAL A 188 -10.04 3.16 -0.33
N ASP A 189 -9.34 3.66 -1.35
CA ASP A 189 -9.09 2.94 -2.58
C ASP A 189 -8.12 1.77 -2.33
N SER A 190 -8.41 0.63 -2.94
CA SER A 190 -7.70 -0.63 -2.67
C SER A 190 -7.08 -1.21 -3.94
N GLY A 191 -5.76 -1.02 -4.10
CA GLY A 191 -4.96 -1.76 -5.08
C GLY A 191 -4.69 -3.18 -4.58
N THR A 192 -3.76 -3.35 -3.64
CA THR A 192 -3.48 -4.64 -2.98
C THR A 192 -4.37 -4.94 -1.77
N GLY A 193 -5.15 -3.98 -1.30
CA GLY A 193 -5.99 -4.10 -0.11
C GLY A 193 -5.28 -3.91 1.24
N THR A 194 -3.95 -3.90 1.27
CA THR A 194 -3.16 -3.85 2.51
C THR A 194 -3.49 -2.64 3.39
N THR A 195 -3.75 -1.46 2.79
CA THR A 195 -4.13 -0.26 3.54
C THR A 195 -5.47 -0.45 4.25
N ALA A 196 -6.48 -0.98 3.55
CA ALA A 196 -7.80 -1.24 4.12
C ALA A 196 -7.72 -2.26 5.28
N VAL A 197 -6.93 -3.33 5.10
CA VAL A 197 -6.70 -4.35 6.14
C VAL A 197 -6.03 -3.74 7.37
N GLY A 198 -4.97 -2.93 7.19
CA GLY A 198 -4.28 -2.30 8.33
C GLY A 198 -5.15 -1.31 9.09
N LEU A 199 -5.98 -0.52 8.40
CA LEU A 199 -6.96 0.37 9.02
C LEU A 199 -8.00 -0.44 9.83
N ALA A 200 -8.56 -1.48 9.23
CA ALA A 200 -9.59 -2.30 9.89
C ALA A 200 -9.03 -3.07 11.08
N LEU A 201 -7.80 -3.59 10.98
CA LEU A 201 -7.11 -4.21 12.12
C LEU A 201 -6.92 -3.19 13.26
N GLY A 202 -6.48 -1.98 12.97
CA GLY A 202 -6.36 -0.91 13.96
C GLY A 202 -7.69 -0.57 14.63
N ILE A 203 -8.78 -0.51 13.85
CA ILE A 203 -10.16 -0.29 14.36
C ILE A 203 -10.57 -1.43 15.30
N ALA A 204 -10.34 -2.69 14.90
CA ALA A 204 -10.67 -3.85 15.70
C ALA A 204 -9.87 -3.90 17.01
N LEU A 205 -8.55 -3.71 16.95
CA LEU A 205 -7.65 -3.70 18.12
C LEU A 205 -8.02 -2.61 19.14
N LYS A 206 -8.50 -1.47 18.65
CA LYS A 206 -8.95 -0.37 19.52
C LYS A 206 -10.43 -0.47 19.90
N ARG A 207 -11.13 -1.50 19.41
CA ARG A 207 -12.59 -1.72 19.65
C ARG A 207 -13.42 -0.47 19.31
N LEU A 208 -13.07 0.18 18.17
CA LEU A 208 -13.80 1.36 17.70
C LEU A 208 -15.06 0.94 16.93
N PRO A 209 -16.15 1.70 17.02
CA PRO A 209 -17.39 1.42 16.29
C PRO A 209 -17.33 1.93 14.83
N TRP A 210 -16.16 1.86 14.21
CA TRP A 210 -15.88 2.34 12.86
C TRP A 210 -15.87 1.20 11.87
N LYS A 211 -16.08 1.53 10.59
CA LYS A 211 -15.96 0.59 9.47
C LYS A 211 -15.02 1.14 8.41
N VAL A 212 -14.35 0.24 7.72
CA VAL A 212 -13.57 0.57 6.52
C VAL A 212 -14.39 0.19 5.29
N VAL A 213 -14.48 1.10 4.32
CA VAL A 213 -14.99 0.80 2.98
C VAL A 213 -13.79 0.71 2.05
N GLY A 214 -13.40 -0.50 1.71
CA GLY A 214 -12.32 -0.78 0.76
C GLY A 214 -12.86 -0.82 -0.66
N VAL A 215 -12.60 0.24 -1.46
CA VAL A 215 -13.05 0.29 -2.86
C VAL A 215 -12.15 -0.57 -3.71
N MET A 216 -12.66 -1.68 -4.21
CA MET A 216 -11.92 -2.66 -5.00
C MET A 216 -11.54 -2.12 -6.38
N LEU A 217 -10.24 -2.17 -6.75
CA LEU A 217 -9.74 -1.64 -8.01
C LEU A 217 -9.07 -2.69 -8.90
N ALA A 218 -8.43 -3.68 -8.30
CA ALA A 218 -7.46 -4.53 -9.00
C ALA A 218 -7.74 -6.03 -8.91
N ASP A 219 -8.59 -6.46 -8.00
CA ASP A 219 -8.87 -7.88 -7.73
C ASP A 219 -10.37 -8.10 -7.46
N THR A 220 -10.75 -9.38 -7.35
CA THR A 220 -12.09 -9.79 -6.92
C THR A 220 -12.24 -9.68 -5.41
N ARG A 221 -13.47 -9.74 -4.90
CA ARG A 221 -13.76 -9.77 -3.46
C ARG A 221 -13.02 -10.92 -2.78
N GLU A 222 -13.07 -12.12 -3.36
CA GLU A 222 -12.39 -13.31 -2.85
C GLU A 222 -10.86 -13.13 -2.81
N GLY A 223 -10.30 -12.41 -3.78
CA GLY A 223 -8.88 -12.06 -3.82
C GLY A 223 -8.50 -11.15 -2.64
N TYR A 224 -9.29 -10.13 -2.36
CA TYR A 224 -9.07 -9.24 -1.21
C TYR A 224 -9.27 -9.95 0.13
N GLU A 225 -10.27 -10.82 0.25
CA GLU A 225 -10.52 -11.62 1.47
C GLU A 225 -9.34 -12.57 1.75
N LYS A 226 -8.85 -13.30 0.72
CA LYS A 226 -7.64 -14.13 0.84
C LYS A 226 -6.40 -13.33 1.24
N GLN A 227 -6.24 -12.14 0.69
CA GLN A 227 -5.15 -11.23 1.06
C GLN A 227 -5.28 -10.78 2.52
N ALA A 228 -6.49 -10.47 2.99
CA ALA A 228 -6.73 -10.11 4.37
C ALA A 228 -6.39 -11.27 5.32
N ASP A 229 -6.88 -12.49 5.02
CA ASP A 229 -6.57 -13.70 5.80
C ASP A 229 -5.06 -13.94 5.91
N ARG A 230 -4.34 -13.82 4.78
CA ARG A 230 -2.89 -13.99 4.75
C ARG A 230 -2.19 -12.95 5.64
N LEU A 231 -2.53 -11.68 5.48
CA LEU A 231 -1.92 -10.58 6.24
C LEU A 231 -2.17 -10.72 7.74
N LEU A 232 -3.37 -11.14 8.14
CA LEU A 232 -3.70 -11.37 9.55
C LEU A 232 -2.93 -12.55 10.13
N ALA A 233 -2.84 -13.67 9.40
CA ALA A 233 -2.10 -14.85 9.84
C ALA A 233 -0.61 -14.53 10.02
N GLU A 234 0.00 -13.83 9.05
CA GLU A 234 1.39 -13.38 9.13
C GLU A 234 1.60 -12.38 10.28
N PHE A 235 0.68 -11.43 10.45
CA PHE A 235 0.73 -10.45 11.54
C PHE A 235 0.62 -11.11 12.91
N ALA A 236 -0.33 -12.02 13.10
CA ALA A 236 -0.51 -12.76 14.33
C ALA A 236 0.75 -13.58 14.70
N HIS A 237 1.37 -14.20 13.70
CA HIS A 237 2.61 -14.96 13.90
C HIS A 237 3.79 -14.05 14.28
N GLU A 238 3.98 -12.95 13.54
CA GLU A 238 5.13 -12.06 13.72
C GLU A 238 5.07 -11.28 15.04
N TYR A 239 3.87 -10.85 15.43
CA TYR A 239 3.64 -10.05 16.62
C TYR A 239 3.08 -10.85 17.80
N HIS A 240 3.25 -12.19 17.79
CA HIS A 240 2.84 -13.05 18.88
C HIS A 240 3.57 -12.68 20.18
N GLY A 241 2.82 -12.54 21.28
CA GLY A 241 3.38 -12.16 22.60
C GLY A 241 3.59 -10.66 22.81
N HIS A 242 3.32 -9.82 21.82
CA HIS A 242 3.16 -8.38 22.02
C HIS A 242 1.79 -8.08 22.66
N THR A 243 1.68 -6.89 23.30
CA THR A 243 0.47 -6.42 24.02
C THR A 243 -0.79 -6.26 23.16
N TRP A 244 -0.72 -6.69 21.91
CA TRP A 244 -1.82 -6.66 20.96
C TRP A 244 -2.60 -7.96 21.09
N GLU A 245 -3.83 -7.86 21.59
CA GLU A 245 -4.76 -9.00 21.66
C GLU A 245 -5.19 -9.41 20.23
N VAL A 246 -4.24 -9.97 19.46
CA VAL A 246 -4.43 -10.40 18.06
C VAL A 246 -5.44 -11.55 17.95
N GLU A 247 -5.79 -12.18 19.06
CA GLU A 247 -6.82 -13.23 19.15
C GLU A 247 -8.23 -12.75 18.72
N LEU A 248 -8.43 -11.42 18.63
CA LEU A 248 -9.73 -10.85 18.25
C LEU A 248 -10.09 -11.00 16.77
N CYS A 249 -9.10 -11.19 15.88
CA CYS A 249 -9.33 -11.29 14.44
C CYS A 249 -8.53 -12.45 13.86
N GLN A 250 -9.13 -13.64 13.80
CA GLN A 250 -8.48 -14.81 13.23
C GLN A 250 -8.63 -14.92 11.71
N LYS A 251 -9.65 -14.24 11.15
CA LYS A 251 -9.96 -14.25 9.72
C LYS A 251 -10.25 -12.84 9.22
N GLY A 252 -9.99 -12.59 7.95
CA GLY A 252 -10.32 -11.32 7.31
C GLY A 252 -11.81 -10.97 7.39
N SER A 253 -12.69 -11.99 7.46
CA SER A 253 -14.13 -11.81 7.69
C SER A 253 -14.49 -11.20 9.04
N ASP A 254 -13.61 -11.27 10.04
CA ASP A 254 -13.80 -10.71 11.37
C ASP A 254 -13.47 -9.21 11.43
N LEU A 255 -12.79 -8.72 10.40
CA LEU A 255 -12.43 -7.31 10.29
C LEU A 255 -13.64 -6.44 9.92
N PRO A 256 -13.73 -5.21 10.45
CA PRO A 256 -14.78 -4.27 10.09
C PRO A 256 -14.53 -3.64 8.70
N ILE A 257 -14.40 -4.47 7.66
CA ILE A 257 -14.21 -4.07 6.25
C ILE A 257 -15.45 -4.42 5.44
N LEU A 258 -15.92 -3.45 4.67
CA LEU A 258 -16.83 -3.63 3.56
C LEU A 258 -16.06 -3.50 2.25
N TRP A 259 -15.85 -4.60 1.55
CA TRP A 259 -15.30 -4.58 0.20
C TRP A 259 -16.38 -4.14 -0.79
N GLN A 260 -16.17 -3.01 -1.43
CA GLN A 260 -17.12 -2.37 -2.33
C GLN A 260 -16.55 -2.29 -3.73
N GLU A 261 -17.35 -2.66 -4.73
CA GLU A 261 -16.99 -2.42 -6.12
C GLU A 261 -16.94 -0.92 -6.41
N ARG A 262 -16.02 -0.54 -7.29
CA ARG A 262 -15.98 0.81 -7.85
C ARG A 262 -17.32 1.16 -8.51
N CYS A 263 -17.75 2.42 -8.42
CA CYS A 263 -19.02 2.90 -8.99
C CYS A 263 -19.16 2.58 -10.49
N GLN A 264 -18.05 2.59 -11.24
CA GLN A 264 -17.98 2.19 -12.63
C GLN A 264 -16.92 1.10 -12.81
N PRO A 265 -17.29 -0.19 -12.72
CA PRO A 265 -16.36 -1.32 -12.81
C PRO A 265 -15.62 -1.35 -14.15
N ARG A 266 -14.31 -1.64 -14.11
CA ARG A 266 -13.44 -1.73 -15.28
C ARG A 266 -12.14 -2.45 -14.96
N LYS A 267 -11.42 -2.81 -16.01
CA LYS A 267 -10.07 -3.37 -15.86
C LYS A 267 -9.15 -2.33 -15.21
N PHE A 268 -8.40 -2.74 -14.19
CA PHE A 268 -7.46 -1.88 -13.48
C PHE A 268 -6.50 -1.14 -14.43
N GLY A 269 -6.27 0.14 -14.13
CA GLY A 269 -5.39 1.00 -14.93
C GLY A 269 -6.02 1.61 -16.19
N ARG A 270 -7.32 1.35 -16.45
CA ARG A 270 -8.08 2.06 -17.48
C ARG A 270 -8.76 3.29 -16.90
N ILE A 271 -8.81 4.35 -17.70
CA ILE A 271 -9.59 5.56 -17.42
C ILE A 271 -10.80 5.61 -18.36
N LEU A 272 -11.88 6.21 -17.92
CA LEU A 272 -13.08 6.42 -18.72
C LEU A 272 -13.13 7.89 -19.18
N ARG A 273 -13.85 8.11 -20.28
CA ARG A 273 -14.09 9.47 -20.77
C ARG A 273 -14.81 10.30 -19.70
N GLY A 274 -14.38 11.53 -19.49
CA GLY A 274 -14.97 12.45 -18.52
C GLY A 274 -14.37 12.39 -17.11
N GLU A 275 -13.51 11.41 -16.81
CA GLU A 275 -12.93 11.30 -15.46
C GLU A 275 -11.85 12.34 -15.17
N ILE A 276 -11.11 12.73 -16.21
CA ILE A 276 -10.11 13.82 -16.07
C ILE A 276 -10.84 15.12 -15.78
N GLU A 277 -11.93 15.40 -16.45
CA GLU A 277 -12.76 16.58 -16.23
C GLU A 277 -13.36 16.59 -14.81
N ILE A 278 -13.75 15.43 -14.28
CA ILE A 278 -14.18 15.30 -12.87
C ILE A 278 -13.03 15.64 -11.93
N CYS A 279 -11.85 15.08 -12.14
CA CYS A 279 -10.67 15.38 -11.32
C CYS A 279 -10.30 16.87 -11.39
N GLN A 280 -10.35 17.49 -12.58
CA GLN A 280 -10.12 18.92 -12.75
C GLN A 280 -11.15 19.78 -12.00
N ARG A 281 -12.43 19.41 -12.06
CA ARG A 281 -13.50 20.11 -11.34
C ARG A 281 -13.28 20.04 -9.84
N VAL A 282 -13.03 18.84 -9.28
CA VAL A 282 -12.74 18.67 -7.84
C VAL A 282 -11.53 19.51 -7.44
N ALA A 283 -10.45 19.48 -8.22
CA ALA A 283 -9.26 20.26 -7.94
C ALA A 283 -9.53 21.78 -7.90
N ARG A 284 -10.33 22.30 -8.86
CA ARG A 284 -10.69 23.73 -8.93
C ARG A 284 -11.63 24.17 -7.80
N GLU A 285 -12.54 23.29 -7.40
CA GLU A 285 -13.55 23.60 -6.39
C GLU A 285 -13.03 23.40 -4.94
N THR A 286 -12.07 22.49 -4.73
CA THR A 286 -11.67 22.07 -3.38
C THR A 286 -10.18 22.20 -3.08
N GLY A 287 -9.35 22.39 -4.10
CA GLY A 287 -7.88 22.32 -3.97
C GLY A 287 -7.35 20.90 -3.77
N ILE A 288 -8.19 19.85 -3.95
CA ILE A 288 -7.81 18.45 -3.80
C ILE A 288 -7.62 17.84 -5.18
N LEU A 289 -6.41 17.39 -5.51
CA LEU A 289 -6.09 16.78 -6.78
C LEU A 289 -6.26 15.27 -6.71
N LEU A 290 -7.28 14.75 -7.38
CA LEU A 290 -7.55 13.33 -7.52
C LEU A 290 -6.88 12.76 -8.76
N ASP A 291 -6.66 11.45 -8.76
CA ASP A 291 -6.31 10.68 -9.95
C ASP A 291 -7.45 9.70 -10.33
N PRO A 292 -7.66 9.42 -11.62
CA PRO A 292 -8.80 8.60 -12.06
C PRO A 292 -8.61 7.09 -11.80
N ILE A 293 -7.40 6.63 -11.44
CA ILE A 293 -7.13 5.20 -11.20
C ILE A 293 -7.51 4.80 -9.78
N TYR A 294 -7.10 5.60 -8.78
CA TYR A 294 -7.22 5.30 -7.35
C TYR A 294 -8.20 6.24 -6.64
N THR A 295 -7.80 7.48 -6.45
CA THR A 295 -8.46 8.39 -5.51
C THR A 295 -9.83 8.88 -5.96
N LEU A 296 -10.08 8.96 -7.27
CA LEU A 296 -11.42 9.25 -7.78
C LEU A 296 -12.44 8.17 -7.35
N ALA A 297 -12.04 6.90 -7.32
CA ALA A 297 -12.94 5.83 -6.90
C ALA A 297 -13.36 5.97 -5.43
N GLY A 298 -12.42 6.33 -4.55
CA GLY A 298 -12.71 6.64 -3.16
C GLY A 298 -13.62 7.87 -3.02
N TRP A 299 -13.36 8.92 -3.78
CA TRP A 299 -14.16 10.13 -3.81
C TRP A 299 -15.62 9.87 -4.25
N GLU A 300 -15.82 9.10 -5.32
CA GLU A 300 -17.14 8.69 -5.80
C GLU A 300 -17.91 7.88 -4.73
N SER A 301 -17.22 6.96 -4.06
CA SER A 301 -17.79 6.16 -2.98
C SER A 301 -18.19 7.04 -1.78
N ALA A 302 -17.35 8.02 -1.39
CA ALA A 302 -17.65 8.96 -0.32
C ALA A 302 -18.88 9.81 -0.64
N ASN A 303 -18.94 10.37 -1.84
CA ASN A 303 -20.11 11.11 -2.30
C ASN A 303 -21.39 10.28 -2.25
N LYS A 304 -21.33 9.05 -2.77
CA LYS A 304 -22.49 8.14 -2.79
C LYS A 304 -22.99 7.84 -1.36
N LEU A 305 -22.08 7.55 -0.45
CA LEU A 305 -22.43 7.22 0.94
C LEU A 305 -23.06 8.43 1.64
N CYS A 306 -22.48 9.62 1.48
CA CYS A 306 -23.02 10.84 2.10
C CYS A 306 -24.41 11.22 1.57
N HIS A 307 -24.72 10.95 0.30
CA HIS A 307 -26.03 11.24 -0.27
C HIS A 307 -27.10 10.22 0.17
N SER A 308 -26.72 8.98 0.44
CA SER A 308 -27.65 7.94 0.88
C SER A 308 -28.00 8.04 2.38
N ALA A 309 -27.19 8.74 3.17
CA ALA A 309 -27.32 8.87 4.63
C ALA A 309 -28.03 10.18 5.04
N ALA A 310 -29.00 10.68 4.28
CA ALA A 310 -29.75 11.88 4.61
C ALA A 310 -30.80 11.60 5.69
N GLY A 311 -30.51 12.01 6.95
CA GLY A 311 -31.41 11.89 8.10
C GLY A 311 -30.67 12.13 9.42
N ASP A 312 -31.41 12.14 10.56
CA ASP A 312 -30.84 12.33 11.91
C ASP A 312 -29.84 11.23 12.33
N ASP A 313 -29.78 10.12 11.59
CA ASP A 313 -28.85 8.99 11.73
C ASP A 313 -27.68 9.05 10.74
N ALA A 314 -27.28 10.23 10.27
CA ALA A 314 -26.22 10.39 9.26
C ALA A 314 -24.88 9.78 9.72
N GLU A 315 -24.37 8.83 8.93
CA GLU A 315 -23.05 8.27 9.13
C GLU A 315 -21.98 9.30 8.79
N GLU A 316 -20.95 9.43 9.63
CA GLU A 316 -19.82 10.32 9.33
C GLU A 316 -18.88 9.63 8.36
N VAL A 317 -18.53 10.31 7.28
CA VAL A 317 -17.70 9.76 6.22
C VAL A 317 -16.34 10.45 6.20
N VAL A 318 -15.30 9.63 6.17
CA VAL A 318 -13.90 10.06 6.07
C VAL A 318 -13.26 9.37 4.88
N LEU A 319 -12.77 10.14 3.92
CA LEU A 319 -11.98 9.64 2.80
C LEU A 319 -10.49 9.74 3.11
N LEU A 320 -9.77 8.63 3.02
CA LEU A 320 -8.31 8.66 3.02
C LEU A 320 -7.81 8.91 1.60
N HIS A 321 -7.24 10.08 1.37
CA HIS A 321 -6.57 10.41 0.10
C HIS A 321 -5.20 9.73 0.07
N THR A 322 -5.11 8.62 -0.64
CA THR A 322 -3.96 7.72 -0.64
C THR A 322 -2.76 8.20 -1.46
N GLY A 323 -2.81 9.39 -2.04
CA GLY A 323 -1.76 9.95 -2.89
C GLY A 323 -2.02 9.67 -4.38
N GLY A 324 -1.01 9.30 -5.12
CA GLY A 324 -1.15 8.98 -6.55
C GLY A 324 -0.93 10.17 -7.49
N THR A 325 -0.69 11.36 -6.97
CA THR A 325 -0.63 12.63 -7.72
C THR A 325 0.37 12.60 -8.87
N LEU A 326 1.59 12.09 -8.64
CA LEU A 326 2.60 12.02 -9.71
C LEU A 326 2.24 11.01 -10.81
N GLY A 327 1.33 10.08 -10.55
CA GLY A 327 0.80 9.15 -11.55
C GLY A 327 0.03 9.84 -12.68
N LEU A 328 -0.51 11.04 -12.44
CA LEU A 328 -1.18 11.84 -13.45
C LEU A 328 -0.26 12.22 -14.61
N PHE A 329 1.03 12.47 -14.35
CA PHE A 329 2.01 12.75 -15.41
C PHE A 329 2.15 11.57 -16.38
N GLY A 330 2.19 10.34 -15.86
CA GLY A 330 2.23 9.14 -16.68
C GLY A 330 0.90 8.88 -17.42
N LEU A 331 -0.22 9.24 -16.82
CA LEU A 331 -1.53 9.16 -17.48
C LEU A 331 -1.65 10.19 -18.61
N ALA A 332 -1.22 11.43 -18.41
CA ALA A 332 -1.22 12.46 -19.44
C ALA A 332 -0.35 12.05 -20.64
N GLN A 333 0.80 11.43 -20.39
CA GLN A 333 1.65 10.90 -21.44
C GLN A 333 0.98 9.73 -22.21
N ARG A 334 0.26 8.86 -21.50
CA ARG A 334 -0.42 7.70 -22.09
C ARG A 334 -1.72 8.06 -22.83
N TYR A 335 -2.42 9.08 -22.37
CA TYR A 335 -3.74 9.50 -22.87
C TYR A 335 -3.78 11.00 -23.19
N PRO A 336 -2.90 11.51 -24.06
CA PRO A 336 -2.72 12.95 -24.28
C PRO A 336 -3.99 13.66 -24.77
N LEU A 337 -4.93 12.94 -25.40
CA LEU A 337 -6.19 13.50 -25.89
C LEU A 337 -7.28 13.62 -24.80
N GLN A 338 -7.03 13.16 -23.59
CA GLN A 338 -7.99 13.22 -22.49
C GLN A 338 -7.64 14.29 -21.44
N PHE A 339 -6.45 14.84 -21.53
CA PHE A 339 -5.94 15.95 -20.72
C PHE A 339 -6.01 17.27 -21.47
#